data_74c870dc262c036220b293c1c54745f7
#
_entry.id   74c870dc262c036220b293c1c54745f7
#
_cell.length_a   1.000
_cell.length_b   1.000
_cell.length_c   1.000
_cell.angle_alpha   90.00
_cell.angle_beta   90.00
_cell.angle_gamma   90.00
#
_symmetry.space_group_name_H-M   'P 1'
#
loop_
_entity.id
_entity.type
_entity.pdbx_description
1 polymer ?
#
loop_
_entity_poly.entity_id
_entity_poly.type
_entity_poly.pdbx_seq_one_letter_code
_entity_poly.pdbx_strand_id
1 'polypeptide(L)'
;MAKSVVRALHGKATSLNLSSKKIDDVPKSVSRLTNLSTLLLNNNSISTLPAELLSLQHLAELNLGNNALKEVPAVLGHLESLKKLYLFSNQITIMPPEVMAGLPNLVVLNLNHNLIQRLPPEIRSLVKLEHLSVLDNRLEQLPAELGHLTKLAEINLTRNKLSWLPQQLYKCKELTKLYVARNKLTELPEGIRALAKLQVLDVAGNELSMFPVEFDLLNLQELYCEGNRLVCCEPMASVQVMEVLTLKELVARFVLLEDRNRNSVVHRMLPHYPGLTVLLANRGCCALCLAPFLTTWLECVHFISLRKDMRMRSSLTVPVRVLLCSYKCFNRDGHSYYGVASR
;
A
#
# COMPACT_ATOMS: atom_id res chain seq x y z
N MET A 1 -1.01 33.23 24.66
CA MET A 1 0.13 32.52 24.10
C MET A 1 1.41 32.70 24.90
N ALA A 2 2.01 33.90 25.01
CA ALA A 2 3.25 34.14 25.76
C ALA A 2 3.22 33.59 27.20
N LYS A 3 2.12 33.78 27.93
CA LYS A 3 1.95 33.26 29.31
C LYS A 3 2.05 31.72 29.38
N SER A 4 1.55 31.00 28.40
CA SER A 4 1.62 29.52 28.37
C SER A 4 3.06 29.02 28.12
N VAL A 5 3.81 29.66 27.22
CA VAL A 5 5.21 29.35 26.96
C VAL A 5 6.08 29.69 28.17
N VAL A 6 5.88 30.86 28.77
CA VAL A 6 6.61 31.27 29.97
C VAL A 6 6.35 30.29 31.14
N ARG A 7 5.09 29.89 31.35
CA ARG A 7 4.74 28.90 32.38
C ARG A 7 5.40 27.54 32.11
N ALA A 8 5.44 27.10 30.85
CA ALA A 8 6.12 25.86 30.43
C ALA A 8 7.63 25.94 30.69
N LEU A 9 8.27 27.07 30.41
CA LEU A 9 9.69 27.27 30.66
C LEU A 9 10.03 27.17 32.18
N HIS A 10 9.25 27.84 33.05
CA HIS A 10 9.46 27.73 34.48
C HIS A 10 9.18 26.35 35.05
N GLY A 11 8.23 25.61 34.47
CA GLY A 11 7.83 24.28 34.92
C GLY A 11 8.65 23.12 34.33
N LYS A 12 9.69 23.36 33.51
CA LYS A 12 10.43 22.35 32.77
C LYS A 12 9.51 21.34 32.04
N ALA A 13 8.45 21.90 31.42
CA ALA A 13 7.40 21.09 30.81
C ALA A 13 7.94 20.19 29.68
N THR A 14 7.51 18.93 29.65
CA THR A 14 7.77 17.98 28.56
C THR A 14 6.67 17.99 27.50
N SER A 15 5.54 18.65 27.77
CA SER A 15 4.43 18.79 26.83
C SER A 15 3.95 20.24 26.78
N LEU A 16 3.73 20.74 25.58
CA LEU A 16 3.18 22.08 25.34
C LEU A 16 2.00 22.01 24.38
N ASN A 17 0.84 22.45 24.85
CA ASN A 17 -0.36 22.54 24.04
C ASN A 17 -0.68 24.01 23.69
N LEU A 18 -0.53 24.34 22.42
CA LEU A 18 -0.89 25.63 21.81
C LEU A 18 -1.99 25.47 20.76
N SER A 19 -2.76 24.40 20.80
CA SER A 19 -3.86 24.16 19.86
C SER A 19 -4.96 25.20 20.01
N SER A 20 -5.59 25.60 18.91
CA SER A 20 -6.75 26.51 18.87
C SER A 20 -6.47 27.88 19.55
N LYS A 21 -5.26 28.41 19.35
CA LYS A 21 -4.85 29.73 19.92
C LYS A 21 -4.83 30.84 18.89
N LYS A 22 -5.32 30.60 17.67
CA LYS A 22 -5.28 31.57 16.56
C LYS A 22 -3.84 32.06 16.30
N ILE A 23 -2.89 31.13 16.25
CA ILE A 23 -1.47 31.40 16.08
C ILE A 23 -1.16 31.38 14.58
N ASP A 24 -0.52 32.42 14.08
CA ASP A 24 -0.01 32.51 12.72
C ASP A 24 1.46 32.06 12.64
N ASP A 25 2.24 32.43 13.68
CA ASP A 25 3.65 32.08 13.81
C ASP A 25 3.95 31.39 15.13
N VAL A 26 4.78 30.36 15.10
CA VAL A 26 5.26 29.68 16.31
C VAL A 26 6.30 30.56 16.99
N PRO A 27 6.10 30.93 18.29
CA PRO A 27 7.08 31.78 18.99
C PRO A 27 8.45 31.10 19.04
N LYS A 28 9.49 31.83 18.68
CA LYS A 28 10.88 31.39 18.80
C LYS A 28 11.27 30.91 20.20
N SER A 29 10.64 31.47 21.23
CA SER A 29 10.86 31.06 22.63
C SER A 29 10.48 29.62 22.93
N VAL A 30 9.68 28.95 22.10
CA VAL A 30 9.37 27.52 22.22
C VAL A 30 10.66 26.67 22.10
N SER A 31 11.63 27.12 21.30
CA SER A 31 12.93 26.46 21.13
C SER A 31 13.74 26.29 22.43
N ARG A 32 13.46 27.14 23.43
CA ARG A 32 14.11 27.04 24.76
C ARG A 32 13.63 25.84 25.59
N LEU A 33 12.55 25.20 25.17
CA LEU A 33 11.99 24.01 25.84
C LEU A 33 12.68 22.72 25.34
N THR A 34 13.98 22.63 25.49
CA THR A 34 14.79 21.52 24.94
C THR A 34 14.37 20.12 25.40
N ASN A 35 13.70 20.02 26.55
CA ASN A 35 13.16 18.74 27.08
C ASN A 35 11.74 18.42 26.56
N LEU A 36 11.22 19.21 25.60
CA LEU A 36 9.88 19.02 25.09
C LEU A 36 9.80 17.71 24.29
N SER A 37 8.87 16.83 24.67
CA SER A 37 8.57 15.59 23.96
C SER A 37 7.29 15.67 23.12
N THR A 38 6.36 16.55 23.51
CA THR A 38 5.07 16.72 22.83
C THR A 38 4.76 18.17 22.55
N LEU A 39 4.52 18.53 21.30
CA LEU A 39 4.13 19.88 20.87
C LEU A 39 2.85 19.82 20.04
N LEU A 40 1.77 20.37 20.56
CA LEU A 40 0.48 20.43 19.88
C LEU A 40 0.22 21.85 19.40
N LEU A 41 0.14 22.01 18.09
CA LEU A 41 -0.05 23.26 17.36
C LEU A 41 -1.27 23.22 16.44
N ASN A 42 -2.08 22.16 16.53
CA ASN A 42 -3.21 21.97 15.63
C ASN A 42 -4.31 23.04 15.80
N ASN A 43 -5.12 23.21 14.76
CA ASN A 43 -6.21 24.19 14.72
C ASN A 43 -5.71 25.64 14.90
N ASN A 44 -4.75 26.06 14.11
CA ASN A 44 -4.21 27.41 14.07
C ASN A 44 -4.14 27.90 12.59
N SER A 45 -3.39 28.96 12.33
CA SER A 45 -3.19 29.51 10.98
C SER A 45 -1.71 29.47 10.57
N ILE A 46 -0.94 28.54 11.12
CA ILE A 46 0.51 28.44 10.93
C ILE A 46 0.81 28.09 9.48
N SER A 47 1.62 28.92 8.82
CA SER A 47 2.08 28.72 7.44
C SER A 47 3.53 28.27 7.34
N THR A 48 4.35 28.54 8.37
CA THR A 48 5.77 28.20 8.43
C THR A 48 6.18 27.81 9.84
N LEU A 49 7.36 27.19 9.99
CA LEU A 49 7.97 26.91 11.28
C LEU A 49 9.32 27.61 11.38
N PRO A 50 9.65 28.19 12.56
CA PRO A 50 10.94 28.82 12.75
C PRO A 50 12.08 27.77 12.81
N ALA A 51 13.24 28.11 12.24
CA ALA A 51 14.41 27.25 12.25
C ALA A 51 14.90 26.88 13.66
N GLU A 52 14.60 27.74 14.63
CA GLU A 52 14.98 27.56 16.02
C GLU A 52 14.37 26.27 16.64
N LEU A 53 13.33 25.68 16.02
CA LEU A 53 12.77 24.38 16.47
C LEU A 53 13.79 23.22 16.34
N LEU A 54 14.87 23.39 15.61
CA LEU A 54 16.01 22.46 15.57
C LEU A 54 16.55 22.07 16.95
N SER A 55 16.39 22.96 17.95
CA SER A 55 16.84 22.68 19.32
C SER A 55 15.99 21.64 20.07
N LEU A 56 14.80 21.30 19.54
CA LEU A 56 13.87 20.35 20.18
C LEU A 56 14.24 18.88 19.86
N GLN A 57 15.46 18.49 20.20
CA GLN A 57 16.01 17.16 19.84
C GLN A 57 15.34 15.98 20.58
N HIS A 58 14.49 16.24 21.58
CA HIS A 58 13.72 15.22 22.31
C HIS A 58 12.25 15.16 21.87
N LEU A 59 11.86 15.93 20.84
CA LEU A 59 10.49 16.01 20.39
C LEU A 59 10.06 14.67 19.74
N ALA A 60 9.14 13.99 20.40
CA ALA A 60 8.62 12.69 19.97
C ALA A 60 7.26 12.81 19.26
N GLU A 61 6.47 13.82 19.57
CA GLU A 61 5.15 14.04 18.97
C GLU A 61 4.96 15.51 18.57
N LEU A 62 4.64 15.72 17.30
CA LEU A 62 4.32 17.04 16.75
C LEU A 62 2.99 16.98 16.01
N ASN A 63 2.05 17.83 16.42
CA ASN A 63 0.77 17.96 15.76
C ASN A 63 0.60 19.36 15.16
N LEU A 64 0.62 19.41 13.83
CA LEU A 64 0.41 20.60 12.99
C LEU A 64 -0.89 20.50 12.16
N GLY A 65 -1.79 19.58 12.51
CA GLY A 65 -3.04 19.37 11.80
C GLY A 65 -3.93 20.61 11.81
N ASN A 66 -4.69 20.81 10.73
CA ASN A 66 -5.58 21.95 10.55
C ASN A 66 -4.86 23.29 10.73
N ASN A 67 -3.96 23.58 9.80
CA ASN A 67 -3.18 24.80 9.68
C ASN A 67 -3.14 25.28 8.22
N ALA A 68 -2.25 26.22 7.90
CA ALA A 68 -2.13 26.81 6.56
C ALA A 68 -0.82 26.45 5.84
N LEU A 69 -0.22 25.31 6.17
CA LEU A 69 1.04 24.85 5.56
C LEU A 69 0.81 24.52 4.06
N LYS A 70 1.56 25.17 3.17
CA LYS A 70 1.59 24.84 1.73
C LYS A 70 2.72 23.87 1.41
N GLU A 71 3.76 23.90 2.20
CA GLU A 71 4.95 23.05 2.08
C GLU A 71 5.27 22.44 3.45
N VAL A 72 5.90 21.30 3.46
CA VAL A 72 6.40 20.69 4.69
C VAL A 72 7.68 21.41 5.09
N PRO A 73 7.74 22.04 6.29
CA PRO A 73 8.91 22.78 6.70
C PRO A 73 10.17 21.90 6.79
N ALA A 74 11.27 22.31 6.16
CA ALA A 74 12.51 21.54 6.12
C ALA A 74 13.10 21.24 7.52
N VAL A 75 12.82 22.11 8.50
CA VAL A 75 13.24 21.89 9.90
C VAL A 75 12.77 20.56 10.47
N LEU A 76 11.66 20.01 9.98
CA LEU A 76 11.12 18.73 10.44
C LEU A 76 12.07 17.56 10.13
N GLY A 77 12.80 17.61 9.02
CA GLY A 77 13.77 16.57 8.63
C GLY A 77 14.97 16.45 9.57
N HIS A 78 15.13 17.37 10.52
CA HIS A 78 16.21 17.34 11.51
C HIS A 78 15.74 16.93 12.92
N LEU A 79 14.45 16.64 13.08
CA LEU A 79 13.86 16.21 14.35
C LEU A 79 13.82 14.67 14.43
N GLU A 80 15.01 14.08 14.47
CA GLU A 80 15.20 12.61 14.37
C GLU A 80 14.46 11.81 15.46
N SER A 81 14.15 12.44 16.61
CA SER A 81 13.42 11.81 17.72
C SER A 81 11.92 11.66 17.47
N LEU A 82 11.38 12.27 16.39
CA LEU A 82 9.96 12.21 16.11
C LEU A 82 9.49 10.79 15.89
N LYS A 83 8.43 10.43 16.63
CA LYS A 83 7.69 9.17 16.53
C LYS A 83 6.31 9.38 15.90
N LYS A 84 5.69 10.54 16.14
CA LYS A 84 4.37 10.85 15.63
C LYS A 84 4.37 12.24 14.99
N LEU A 85 3.99 12.30 13.72
CA LEU A 85 3.87 13.53 12.96
C LEU A 85 2.48 13.62 12.33
N TYR A 86 1.73 14.66 12.72
CA TYR A 86 0.41 14.94 12.19
C TYR A 86 0.43 16.25 11.41
N LEU A 87 0.14 16.16 10.11
CA LEU A 87 0.10 17.27 9.15
C LEU A 87 -1.26 17.32 8.43
N PHE A 88 -2.29 16.67 8.98
CA PHE A 88 -3.59 16.58 8.33
C PHE A 88 -4.27 17.95 8.18
N SER A 89 -5.16 18.07 7.19
CA SER A 89 -5.94 19.29 6.91
C SER A 89 -5.03 20.52 6.77
N ASN A 90 -4.10 20.46 5.83
CA ASN A 90 -3.27 21.54 5.37
C ASN A 90 -3.41 21.71 3.85
N GLN A 91 -2.51 22.43 3.22
CA GLN A 91 -2.48 22.68 1.78
C GLN A 91 -1.20 22.09 1.13
N ILE A 92 -0.62 21.05 1.74
CA ILE A 92 0.67 20.47 1.34
C ILE A 92 0.51 19.80 -0.01
N THR A 93 1.37 20.15 -0.96
CA THR A 93 1.38 19.58 -2.32
C THR A 93 2.46 18.53 -2.52
N ILE A 94 3.58 18.66 -1.80
CA ILE A 94 4.78 17.82 -1.95
C ILE A 94 5.32 17.47 -0.56
N MET A 95 5.76 16.22 -0.41
CA MET A 95 6.58 15.77 0.71
C MET A 95 8.05 15.83 0.29
N PRO A 96 8.87 16.71 0.90
CA PRO A 96 10.26 16.81 0.54
C PRO A 96 11.05 15.53 0.86
N PRO A 97 11.89 15.03 -0.05
CA PRO A 97 12.72 13.85 0.17
C PRO A 97 13.57 13.91 1.43
N GLU A 98 14.20 15.06 1.69
CA GLU A 98 15.06 15.31 2.84
C GLU A 98 14.32 15.21 4.17
N VAL A 99 13.04 15.60 4.22
CA VAL A 99 12.21 15.44 5.43
C VAL A 99 11.91 13.97 5.68
N MET A 100 11.58 13.22 4.64
CA MET A 100 11.35 11.77 4.77
C MET A 100 12.62 11.03 5.21
N ALA A 101 13.77 11.38 4.64
CA ALA A 101 15.06 10.77 4.99
C ALA A 101 15.49 11.08 6.44
N GLY A 102 15.09 12.24 6.96
CA GLY A 102 15.49 12.74 8.28
C GLY A 102 14.65 12.25 9.46
N LEU A 103 13.64 11.36 9.25
CA LEU A 103 12.72 10.90 10.29
C LEU A 103 12.79 9.38 10.54
N PRO A 104 13.96 8.78 10.83
CA PRO A 104 14.14 7.33 10.91
C PRO A 104 13.37 6.66 12.05
N ASN A 105 12.93 7.43 13.04
CA ASN A 105 12.22 6.93 14.22
C ASN A 105 10.70 7.10 14.13
N LEU A 106 10.18 7.58 12.99
CA LEU A 106 8.76 7.84 12.82
C LEU A 106 7.96 6.53 12.82
N VAL A 107 6.89 6.49 13.63
CA VAL A 107 5.96 5.37 13.79
C VAL A 107 4.60 5.71 13.19
N VAL A 108 4.17 6.95 13.34
CA VAL A 108 2.86 7.43 12.83
C VAL A 108 3.07 8.65 11.95
N LEU A 109 2.58 8.59 10.73
CA LEU A 109 2.53 9.72 9.79
C LEU A 109 1.11 9.91 9.28
N ASN A 110 0.54 11.07 9.60
CA ASN A 110 -0.80 11.44 9.13
C ASN A 110 -0.74 12.68 8.24
N LEU A 111 -1.03 12.49 6.96
CA LEU A 111 -1.05 13.49 5.90
C LEU A 111 -2.46 13.70 5.32
N ASN A 112 -3.51 13.29 6.01
CA ASN A 112 -4.89 13.32 5.52
C ASN A 112 -5.32 14.73 5.11
N HIS A 113 -6.22 14.81 4.13
CA HIS A 113 -6.82 16.07 3.69
C HIS A 113 -5.76 17.13 3.31
N ASN A 114 -4.90 16.79 2.35
CA ASN A 114 -3.91 17.65 1.73
C ASN A 114 -4.05 17.63 0.20
N LEU A 115 -3.05 18.11 -0.51
CA LEU A 115 -3.04 18.18 -1.97
C LEU A 115 -1.88 17.38 -2.58
N ILE A 116 -1.37 16.38 -1.84
CA ILE A 116 -0.17 15.62 -2.19
C ILE A 116 -0.44 14.76 -3.44
N GLN A 117 0.43 14.92 -4.44
CA GLN A 117 0.33 14.18 -5.70
C GLN A 117 1.23 12.94 -5.75
N ARG A 118 2.35 12.98 -5.03
CA ARG A 118 3.36 11.90 -5.00
C ARG A 118 4.02 11.81 -3.63
N LEU A 119 4.38 10.59 -3.25
CA LEU A 119 5.27 10.33 -2.13
C LEU A 119 6.69 10.07 -2.69
N PRO A 120 7.75 10.63 -2.08
CA PRO A 120 9.10 10.44 -2.57
C PRO A 120 9.63 9.04 -2.25
N PRO A 121 10.59 8.51 -3.05
CA PRO A 121 11.23 7.20 -2.80
C PRO A 121 11.91 7.10 -1.44
N GLU A 122 12.31 8.23 -0.85
CA GLU A 122 12.91 8.34 0.48
C GLU A 122 11.98 7.89 1.61
N ILE A 123 10.70 7.63 1.31
CA ILE A 123 9.77 6.98 2.26
C ILE A 123 10.35 5.66 2.80
N ARG A 124 11.22 4.98 2.03
CA ARG A 124 11.96 3.79 2.47
C ARG A 124 12.77 3.99 3.76
N SER A 125 13.12 5.24 4.09
CA SER A 125 13.90 5.57 5.29
C SER A 125 13.08 5.49 6.57
N LEU A 126 11.75 5.48 6.47
CA LEU A 126 10.84 5.40 7.60
C LEU A 126 10.67 3.95 8.11
N VAL A 127 11.79 3.29 8.40
CA VAL A 127 11.84 1.84 8.71
C VAL A 127 11.06 1.41 9.96
N LYS A 128 10.67 2.36 10.81
CA LYS A 128 9.85 2.11 12.01
C LYS A 128 8.39 2.47 11.82
N LEU A 129 7.98 2.91 10.62
CA LEU A 129 6.62 3.35 10.36
C LEU A 129 5.65 2.16 10.47
N GLU A 130 4.64 2.33 11.32
CA GLU A 130 3.57 1.35 11.55
C GLU A 130 2.23 1.85 10.97
N HIS A 131 2.00 3.16 11.01
CA HIS A 131 0.75 3.76 10.53
C HIS A 131 1.03 4.89 9.55
N LEU A 132 0.59 4.71 8.30
CA LEU A 132 0.63 5.72 7.25
C LEU A 132 -0.78 6.07 6.81
N SER A 133 -1.17 7.32 6.95
CA SER A 133 -2.47 7.78 6.44
C SER A 133 -2.29 8.99 5.52
N VAL A 134 -2.77 8.82 4.27
CA VAL A 134 -2.75 9.84 3.20
C VAL A 134 -4.16 9.93 2.59
N LEU A 135 -5.19 9.76 3.44
CA LEU A 135 -6.60 9.87 3.07
C LEU A 135 -6.90 11.24 2.46
N ASP A 136 -7.72 11.27 1.42
CA ASP A 136 -8.22 12.49 0.78
C ASP A 136 -7.09 13.41 0.33
N ASN A 137 -6.32 12.91 -0.64
CA ASN A 137 -5.23 13.59 -1.32
C ASN A 137 -5.37 13.49 -2.84
N ARG A 138 -4.30 13.72 -3.59
CA ARG A 138 -4.28 13.67 -5.06
C ARG A 138 -3.26 12.67 -5.59
N LEU A 139 -2.94 11.62 -4.82
CA LEU A 139 -1.94 10.62 -5.20
C LEU A 139 -2.37 9.90 -6.48
N GLU A 140 -1.51 9.94 -7.50
CA GLU A 140 -1.71 9.24 -8.78
C GLU A 140 -0.99 7.89 -8.79
N GLN A 141 0.11 7.77 -8.05
CA GLN A 141 0.90 6.54 -7.92
C GLN A 141 1.60 6.47 -6.56
N LEU A 142 2.00 5.25 -6.20
CA LEU A 142 2.79 4.97 -5.01
C LEU A 142 4.20 4.54 -5.40
N PRO A 143 5.24 4.95 -4.66
CA PRO A 143 6.59 4.48 -4.90
C PRO A 143 6.75 3.01 -4.52
N ALA A 144 7.51 2.25 -5.31
CA ALA A 144 7.83 0.84 -5.03
C ALA A 144 8.57 0.67 -3.70
N GLU A 145 9.25 1.71 -3.27
CA GLU A 145 10.01 1.81 -2.02
C GLU A 145 9.16 1.66 -0.77
N LEU A 146 7.83 1.80 -0.86
CA LEU A 146 6.89 1.42 0.22
C LEU A 146 7.13 -0.01 0.71
N GLY A 147 7.55 -0.92 -0.18
CA GLY A 147 7.88 -2.30 0.20
C GLY A 147 9.03 -2.46 1.19
N HIS A 148 9.77 -1.41 1.52
CA HIS A 148 10.81 -1.42 2.55
C HIS A 148 10.26 -1.15 3.96
N LEU A 149 9.00 -0.74 4.09
CA LEU A 149 8.36 -0.46 5.36
C LEU A 149 7.89 -1.77 6.03
N THR A 150 8.82 -2.57 6.48
CA THR A 150 8.56 -3.92 6.99
C THR A 150 7.72 -3.96 8.26
N LYS A 151 7.60 -2.84 8.99
CA LYS A 151 6.77 -2.70 10.20
C LYS A 151 5.40 -2.11 9.93
N LEU A 152 5.11 -1.73 8.67
CA LEU A 152 3.84 -1.09 8.32
C LEU A 152 2.67 -2.03 8.62
N ALA A 153 1.83 -1.64 9.56
CA ALA A 153 0.68 -2.40 10.03
C ALA A 153 -0.65 -1.87 9.45
N GLU A 154 -0.71 -0.58 9.20
CA GLU A 154 -1.90 0.07 8.63
C GLU A 154 -1.52 1.12 7.60
N ILE A 155 -2.16 1.06 6.43
CA ILE A 155 -2.06 2.09 5.39
C ILE A 155 -3.44 2.54 4.95
N ASN A 156 -3.66 3.85 4.94
CA ASN A 156 -4.89 4.46 4.46
C ASN A 156 -4.61 5.41 3.28
N LEU A 157 -5.07 5.02 2.10
CA LEU A 157 -4.95 5.74 0.82
C LEU A 157 -6.33 6.08 0.24
N THR A 158 -7.38 5.99 1.05
CA THR A 158 -8.76 6.25 0.64
C THR A 158 -8.90 7.65 0.03
N ARG A 159 -9.74 7.79 -1.02
CA ARG A 159 -10.00 9.06 -1.71
C ARG A 159 -8.73 9.68 -2.31
N ASN A 160 -8.10 8.95 -3.21
CA ASN A 160 -6.99 9.41 -4.03
C ASN A 160 -7.30 9.18 -5.52
N LYS A 161 -6.28 9.21 -6.37
CA LYS A 161 -6.41 9.02 -7.82
C LYS A 161 -5.61 7.81 -8.32
N LEU A 162 -5.35 6.83 -7.44
CA LEU A 162 -4.51 5.68 -7.75
C LEU A 162 -5.20 4.80 -8.79
N SER A 163 -4.50 4.49 -9.89
CA SER A 163 -4.96 3.55 -10.92
C SER A 163 -4.39 2.14 -10.71
N TRP A 164 -3.33 1.99 -9.95
CA TRP A 164 -2.67 0.71 -9.62
C TRP A 164 -1.94 0.80 -8.29
N LEU A 165 -1.62 -0.38 -7.71
CA LEU A 165 -0.79 -0.53 -6.53
C LEU A 165 0.53 -1.20 -6.92
N PRO A 166 1.69 -0.77 -6.38
CA PRO A 166 2.94 -1.47 -6.64
C PRO A 166 2.95 -2.84 -5.94
N GLN A 167 3.33 -3.90 -6.68
CA GLN A 167 3.43 -5.25 -6.11
C GLN A 167 4.37 -5.30 -4.89
N GLN A 168 5.35 -4.40 -4.84
CA GLN A 168 6.27 -4.27 -3.72
C GLN A 168 5.58 -3.98 -2.38
N LEU A 169 4.37 -3.38 -2.38
CA LEU A 169 3.57 -3.19 -1.18
C LEU A 169 3.35 -4.52 -0.42
N TYR A 170 3.28 -5.64 -1.14
CA TYR A 170 3.09 -6.97 -0.55
C TYR A 170 4.33 -7.51 0.18
N LYS A 171 5.43 -6.76 0.19
CA LYS A 171 6.59 -7.03 1.08
C LYS A 171 6.35 -6.55 2.52
N CYS A 172 5.34 -5.71 2.76
CA CYS A 172 4.95 -5.26 4.09
C CYS A 172 4.21 -6.37 4.86
N LYS A 173 4.95 -7.35 5.38
CA LYS A 173 4.40 -8.58 5.98
C LYS A 173 3.59 -8.35 7.27
N GLU A 174 3.77 -7.21 7.93
CA GLU A 174 3.05 -6.83 9.14
C GLU A 174 1.71 -6.14 8.83
N LEU A 175 1.38 -5.91 7.55
CA LEU A 175 0.19 -5.17 7.16
C LEU A 175 -1.08 -5.95 7.56
N THR A 176 -1.88 -5.34 8.42
CA THR A 176 -3.15 -5.86 8.91
C THR A 176 -4.35 -5.14 8.30
N LYS A 177 -4.19 -3.87 7.90
CA LYS A 177 -5.26 -3.06 7.35
C LYS A 177 -4.80 -2.29 6.12
N LEU A 178 -5.52 -2.48 5.02
CA LEU A 178 -5.30 -1.81 3.74
C LEU A 178 -6.58 -1.11 3.31
N TYR A 179 -6.59 0.23 3.34
CA TYR A 179 -7.69 1.05 2.89
C TYR A 179 -7.30 1.78 1.61
N VAL A 180 -7.92 1.41 0.50
CA VAL A 180 -7.71 2.02 -0.82
C VAL A 180 -9.03 2.38 -1.51
N ALA A 181 -10.10 2.52 -0.72
CA ALA A 181 -11.42 2.88 -1.24
C ALA A 181 -11.40 4.22 -1.99
N ARG A 182 -12.35 4.37 -2.94
CA ARG A 182 -12.55 5.59 -3.72
C ARG A 182 -11.27 6.05 -4.42
N ASN A 183 -10.69 5.15 -5.20
CA ASN A 183 -9.61 5.37 -6.14
C ASN A 183 -10.06 4.99 -7.56
N LYS A 184 -9.12 4.70 -8.46
CA LYS A 184 -9.38 4.29 -9.85
C LYS A 184 -8.73 2.93 -10.17
N LEU A 185 -8.60 2.06 -9.15
CA LEU A 185 -7.95 0.77 -9.31
C LEU A 185 -8.79 -0.12 -10.23
N THR A 186 -8.18 -0.62 -11.30
CA THR A 186 -8.80 -1.58 -12.22
C THR A 186 -8.52 -3.02 -11.82
N GLU A 187 -7.41 -3.24 -11.10
CA GLU A 187 -7.02 -4.54 -10.58
C GLU A 187 -6.17 -4.38 -9.30
N LEU A 188 -6.08 -5.44 -8.52
CA LEU A 188 -5.08 -5.59 -7.47
C LEU A 188 -3.93 -6.44 -8.00
N PRO A 189 -2.67 -6.13 -7.68
CA PRO A 189 -1.52 -6.93 -8.13
C PRO A 189 -1.62 -8.38 -7.68
N GLU A 190 -1.09 -9.29 -8.48
CA GLU A 190 -0.96 -10.70 -8.10
C GLU A 190 0.00 -10.88 -6.93
N GLY A 191 -0.19 -11.97 -6.16
CA GLY A 191 0.63 -12.28 -5.00
C GLY A 191 0.14 -11.64 -3.70
N ILE A 192 -1.10 -11.17 -3.63
CA ILE A 192 -1.72 -10.58 -2.42
C ILE A 192 -1.67 -11.54 -1.22
N ARG A 193 -1.62 -12.85 -1.45
CA ARG A 193 -1.42 -13.89 -0.43
C ARG A 193 -0.18 -13.61 0.45
N ALA A 194 0.80 -12.88 -0.08
CA ALA A 194 1.99 -12.50 0.69
C ALA A 194 1.67 -11.64 1.93
N LEU A 195 0.51 -10.99 1.97
CA LEU A 195 0.00 -10.23 3.13
C LEU A 195 -0.74 -11.17 4.10
N ALA A 196 -0.03 -12.15 4.65
CA ALA A 196 -0.61 -13.21 5.48
C ALA A 196 -1.31 -12.70 6.77
N LYS A 197 -1.00 -11.49 7.23
CA LYS A 197 -1.61 -10.86 8.41
C LYS A 197 -2.76 -9.90 8.07
N LEU A 198 -3.11 -9.75 6.78
CA LEU A 198 -4.15 -8.82 6.37
C LEU A 198 -5.52 -9.28 6.90
N GLN A 199 -6.16 -8.41 7.66
CA GLN A 199 -7.46 -8.64 8.29
C GLN A 199 -8.55 -7.77 7.68
N VAL A 200 -8.21 -6.53 7.31
CA VAL A 200 -9.17 -5.57 6.75
C VAL A 200 -8.69 -5.12 5.39
N LEU A 201 -9.53 -5.30 4.39
CA LEU A 201 -9.31 -4.80 3.03
C LEU A 201 -10.51 -3.95 2.61
N ASP A 202 -10.27 -2.67 2.35
CA ASP A 202 -11.27 -1.76 1.81
C ASP A 202 -10.85 -1.30 0.41
N VAL A 203 -11.53 -1.81 -0.60
CA VAL A 203 -11.38 -1.47 -2.02
C VAL A 203 -12.65 -0.86 -2.60
N ALA A 204 -13.61 -0.47 -1.78
CA ALA A 204 -14.89 0.05 -2.23
C ALA A 204 -14.75 1.29 -3.12
N GLY A 205 -15.63 1.43 -4.12
CA GLY A 205 -15.63 2.59 -5.02
C GLY A 205 -14.40 2.69 -5.90
N ASN A 206 -13.90 1.58 -6.42
CA ASN A 206 -12.87 1.48 -7.45
C ASN A 206 -13.47 0.97 -8.78
N GLU A 207 -12.64 0.50 -9.69
CA GLU A 207 -13.04 -0.02 -11.00
C GLU A 207 -12.62 -1.50 -11.17
N LEU A 208 -12.50 -2.23 -10.07
CA LEU A 208 -12.09 -3.64 -10.09
C LEU A 208 -13.12 -4.50 -10.82
N SER A 209 -12.65 -5.40 -11.70
CA SER A 209 -13.48 -6.41 -12.36
C SER A 209 -13.47 -7.73 -11.61
N MET A 210 -12.37 -8.08 -10.97
CA MET A 210 -12.19 -9.32 -10.21
C MET A 210 -11.05 -9.17 -9.20
N PHE A 211 -10.96 -10.12 -8.29
CA PHE A 211 -9.84 -10.23 -7.35
C PHE A 211 -8.71 -11.10 -7.92
N PRO A 212 -7.45 -10.89 -7.48
CA PRO A 212 -6.31 -11.65 -7.96
C PRO A 212 -6.38 -13.13 -7.57
N VAL A 213 -5.55 -13.94 -8.23
CA VAL A 213 -5.37 -15.37 -7.92
C VAL A 213 -4.99 -15.55 -6.45
N GLU A 214 -5.48 -16.62 -5.82
CA GLU A 214 -5.23 -16.94 -4.40
C GLU A 214 -5.81 -15.92 -3.39
N PHE A 215 -6.75 -15.08 -3.82
CA PHE A 215 -7.43 -14.15 -2.93
C PHE A 215 -8.20 -14.88 -1.81
N ASP A 216 -8.77 -16.03 -2.13
CA ASP A 216 -9.49 -16.92 -1.21
C ASP A 216 -8.62 -17.49 -0.07
N LEU A 217 -7.29 -17.46 -0.23
CA LEU A 217 -6.34 -17.90 0.78
C LEU A 217 -6.03 -16.84 1.84
N LEU A 218 -6.53 -15.62 1.67
CA LEU A 218 -6.42 -14.57 2.68
C LEU A 218 -7.36 -14.86 3.87
N ASN A 219 -6.89 -14.54 5.06
CA ASN A 219 -7.68 -14.69 6.28
C ASN A 219 -8.34 -13.37 6.70
N LEU A 220 -9.11 -12.77 5.77
CA LEU A 220 -9.76 -11.49 6.01
C LEU A 220 -10.89 -11.63 7.05
N GLN A 221 -11.01 -10.63 7.90
CA GLN A 221 -12.12 -10.42 8.83
C GLN A 221 -13.15 -9.45 8.26
N GLU A 222 -12.67 -8.46 7.49
CA GLU A 222 -13.51 -7.43 6.88
C GLU A 222 -13.09 -7.20 5.43
N LEU A 223 -14.07 -7.22 4.52
CA LEU A 223 -13.90 -6.87 3.12
C LEU A 223 -14.97 -5.87 2.70
N TYR A 224 -14.54 -4.74 2.16
CA TYR A 224 -15.41 -3.73 1.56
C TYR A 224 -15.04 -3.59 0.09
N CYS A 225 -15.96 -3.97 -0.81
CA CYS A 225 -15.73 -4.00 -2.26
C CYS A 225 -16.91 -3.43 -3.08
N GLU A 226 -17.85 -2.78 -2.42
CA GLU A 226 -19.01 -2.18 -3.06
C GLU A 226 -18.60 -1.06 -4.03
N GLY A 227 -19.43 -0.83 -5.06
CA GLY A 227 -19.18 0.24 -6.04
C GLY A 227 -17.98 0.00 -6.96
N ASN A 228 -17.61 -1.27 -7.16
CA ASN A 228 -16.69 -1.73 -8.20
C ASN A 228 -17.47 -2.22 -9.43
N ARG A 229 -16.76 -2.59 -10.49
CA ARG A 229 -17.33 -3.18 -11.73
C ARG A 229 -17.14 -4.70 -11.74
N LEU A 230 -17.35 -5.34 -10.60
CA LEU A 230 -17.11 -6.77 -10.45
C LEU A 230 -17.96 -7.57 -11.45
N VAL A 231 -17.31 -8.55 -12.10
CA VAL A 231 -17.98 -9.49 -13.01
C VAL A 231 -19.11 -10.20 -12.26
N CYS A 232 -20.30 -10.24 -12.86
CA CYS A 232 -21.45 -10.94 -12.32
C CYS A 232 -21.42 -12.42 -12.68
N CYS A 233 -22.16 -13.25 -11.93
CA CYS A 233 -22.27 -14.70 -12.13
C CYS A 233 -23.11 -15.10 -13.38
N GLU A 234 -23.15 -14.26 -14.41
CA GLU A 234 -23.79 -14.57 -15.68
C GLU A 234 -22.79 -15.24 -16.61
N PRO A 235 -23.16 -16.35 -17.27
CA PRO A 235 -22.27 -17.00 -18.21
C PRO A 235 -21.99 -16.07 -19.38
N MET A 236 -20.73 -15.60 -19.47
CA MET A 236 -20.28 -14.86 -20.63
C MET A 236 -19.85 -15.83 -21.71
N ALA A 237 -20.39 -15.66 -22.92
CA ALA A 237 -19.95 -16.42 -24.08
C ALA A 237 -18.48 -16.09 -24.36
N SER A 238 -17.58 -17.04 -24.11
CA SER A 238 -16.17 -16.91 -24.46
C SER A 238 -15.96 -17.27 -25.91
N VAL A 239 -15.46 -16.36 -26.74
CA VAL A 239 -14.96 -16.67 -28.06
C VAL A 239 -13.61 -17.35 -27.88
N GLN A 240 -13.56 -18.65 -28.14
CA GLN A 240 -12.34 -19.44 -28.03
C GLN A 240 -11.55 -19.29 -29.31
N VAL A 241 -10.44 -18.58 -29.30
CA VAL A 241 -9.45 -18.59 -30.36
C VAL A 241 -8.35 -19.58 -29.94
N MET A 242 -8.18 -20.68 -30.69
CA MET A 242 -7.06 -21.60 -30.48
C MET A 242 -5.75 -20.87 -30.81
N GLU A 243 -5.00 -20.53 -29.78
CA GLU A 243 -3.72 -19.84 -29.91
C GLU A 243 -2.59 -20.92 -29.97
N VAL A 244 -1.77 -20.83 -31.00
CA VAL A 244 -0.56 -21.66 -31.12
C VAL A 244 0.48 -21.06 -30.16
N LEU A 245 0.96 -21.88 -29.23
CA LEU A 245 1.99 -21.46 -28.28
C LEU A 245 3.29 -21.09 -29.01
N THR A 246 3.89 -19.99 -28.65
CA THR A 246 5.20 -19.61 -29.18
C THR A 246 6.28 -20.58 -28.73
N LEU A 247 7.37 -20.69 -29.51
CA LEU A 247 8.53 -21.53 -29.13
C LEU A 247 9.08 -21.10 -27.75
N LYS A 248 9.10 -19.79 -27.46
CA LYS A 248 9.51 -19.25 -26.16
C LYS A 248 8.67 -19.86 -25.03
N GLU A 249 7.35 -19.88 -25.17
CA GLU A 249 6.43 -20.44 -24.19
C GLU A 249 6.61 -21.93 -24.01
N LEU A 250 6.75 -22.68 -25.12
CA LEU A 250 6.96 -24.15 -25.09
C LEU A 250 8.25 -24.50 -24.34
N VAL A 251 9.36 -23.82 -24.69
CA VAL A 251 10.65 -24.00 -24.01
C VAL A 251 10.59 -23.60 -22.54
N ALA A 252 9.94 -22.47 -22.23
CA ALA A 252 9.79 -22.02 -20.85
C ALA A 252 9.02 -23.04 -20.01
N ARG A 253 7.92 -23.59 -20.53
CA ARG A 253 7.13 -24.63 -19.84
C ARG A 253 7.96 -25.88 -19.59
N PHE A 254 8.74 -26.31 -20.57
CA PHE A 254 9.64 -27.47 -20.44
C PHE A 254 10.69 -27.20 -19.34
N VAL A 255 11.40 -26.07 -19.41
CA VAL A 255 12.43 -25.70 -18.41
C VAL A 255 11.84 -25.61 -17.02
N LEU A 256 10.67 -24.98 -16.85
CA LEU A 256 10.00 -24.84 -15.58
C LEU A 256 9.48 -26.15 -14.98
N LEU A 257 9.10 -27.13 -15.84
CA LEU A 257 8.73 -28.48 -15.41
C LEU A 257 9.96 -29.26 -14.94
N GLU A 258 11.04 -29.23 -15.72
CA GLU A 258 12.31 -29.87 -15.39
C GLU A 258 12.96 -29.27 -14.13
N ASP A 259 12.85 -27.96 -13.91
CA ASP A 259 13.36 -27.28 -12.71
C ASP A 259 12.71 -27.76 -11.39
N ARG A 260 11.50 -28.31 -11.46
CA ARG A 260 10.84 -28.96 -10.30
C ARG A 260 11.53 -30.25 -9.88
N ASN A 261 12.21 -30.93 -10.79
CA ASN A 261 12.98 -32.13 -10.50
C ASN A 261 14.40 -31.77 -10.06
N ARG A 262 14.69 -31.88 -8.77
CA ARG A 262 16.01 -31.56 -8.18
C ARG A 262 17.17 -32.37 -8.80
N ASN A 263 16.88 -33.51 -9.40
CA ASN A 263 17.87 -34.36 -10.06
C ASN A 263 18.10 -33.97 -11.52
N SER A 264 17.28 -33.09 -12.08
CA SER A 264 17.41 -32.64 -13.47
C SER A 264 18.68 -31.83 -13.70
N VAL A 265 19.28 -32.00 -14.87
CA VAL A 265 20.39 -31.16 -15.34
C VAL A 265 19.95 -29.69 -15.41
N VAL A 266 18.70 -29.44 -15.83
CA VAL A 266 18.13 -28.09 -15.91
C VAL A 266 18.14 -27.39 -14.53
N HIS A 267 17.69 -28.09 -13.49
CA HIS A 267 17.69 -27.54 -12.11
C HIS A 267 19.10 -27.15 -11.65
N ARG A 268 20.10 -27.98 -11.94
CA ARG A 268 21.50 -27.70 -11.55
C ARG A 268 22.14 -26.59 -12.35
N MET A 269 21.76 -26.43 -13.62
CA MET A 269 22.35 -25.43 -14.52
C MET A 269 21.67 -24.06 -14.44
N LEU A 270 20.37 -23.99 -14.14
CA LEU A 270 19.58 -22.77 -14.16
C LEU A 270 20.18 -21.62 -13.32
N PRO A 271 20.74 -21.82 -12.12
CA PRO A 271 21.37 -20.76 -11.33
C PRO A 271 22.57 -20.11 -12.00
N HIS A 272 23.23 -20.79 -12.95
CA HIS A 272 24.38 -20.24 -13.70
C HIS A 272 23.95 -19.27 -14.82
N TYR A 273 22.64 -19.15 -15.07
CA TYR A 273 22.06 -18.29 -16.10
C TYR A 273 21.13 -17.24 -15.48
N PRO A 274 21.66 -16.18 -14.82
CA PRO A 274 20.84 -15.23 -14.07
C PRO A 274 19.78 -14.52 -14.92
N GLY A 275 20.06 -14.23 -16.18
CA GLY A 275 19.07 -13.63 -17.10
C GLY A 275 17.88 -14.56 -17.38
N LEU A 276 18.12 -15.87 -17.50
CA LEU A 276 17.05 -16.86 -17.66
C LEU A 276 16.26 -17.05 -16.37
N THR A 277 16.93 -17.07 -15.22
CA THR A 277 16.30 -17.15 -13.90
C THR A 277 15.34 -15.97 -13.67
N VAL A 278 15.77 -14.76 -14.00
CA VAL A 278 14.93 -13.55 -13.91
C VAL A 278 13.73 -13.65 -14.86
N LEU A 279 13.93 -14.11 -16.11
CA LEU A 279 12.84 -14.29 -17.07
C LEU A 279 11.79 -15.28 -16.56
N LEU A 280 12.22 -16.39 -15.97
CA LEU A 280 11.35 -17.47 -15.49
C LEU A 280 10.76 -17.18 -14.10
N ALA A 281 11.20 -16.14 -13.40
CA ALA A 281 10.66 -15.76 -12.10
C ALA A 281 9.19 -15.33 -12.15
N ASN A 282 8.75 -14.79 -13.30
CA ASN A 282 7.37 -14.33 -13.52
C ASN A 282 6.41 -15.44 -13.97
N ARG A 283 6.76 -16.70 -13.73
CA ARG A 283 5.93 -17.84 -14.09
C ARG A 283 4.60 -17.87 -13.34
N GLY A 284 3.55 -18.28 -14.03
CA GLY A 284 2.27 -18.68 -13.43
C GLY A 284 2.15 -20.21 -13.33
N CYS A 285 1.13 -20.67 -12.61
CA CYS A 285 0.77 -22.08 -12.50
C CYS A 285 -0.71 -22.28 -12.82
N CYS A 286 -1.02 -23.34 -13.53
CA CYS A 286 -2.38 -23.74 -13.84
C CYS A 286 -3.13 -24.18 -12.58
N ALA A 287 -4.31 -23.63 -12.32
CA ALA A 287 -5.11 -23.96 -11.15
C ALA A 287 -5.60 -25.42 -11.12
N LEU A 288 -5.67 -26.10 -12.27
CA LEU A 288 -6.14 -27.49 -12.35
C LEU A 288 -5.01 -28.53 -12.39
N CYS A 289 -4.05 -28.35 -13.30
CA CYS A 289 -3.02 -29.37 -13.51
C CYS A 289 -1.67 -29.00 -12.88
N LEU A 290 -1.58 -27.81 -12.28
CA LEU A 290 -0.37 -27.25 -11.67
C LEU A 290 0.81 -27.10 -12.65
N ALA A 291 0.58 -27.27 -13.96
CA ALA A 291 1.62 -27.03 -14.96
C ALA A 291 2.01 -25.57 -15.02
N PRO A 292 3.30 -25.25 -15.09
CA PRO A 292 3.77 -23.89 -15.21
C PRO A 292 3.53 -23.34 -16.62
N PHE A 293 3.40 -22.02 -16.72
CA PHE A 293 3.38 -21.24 -17.95
C PHE A 293 4.11 -19.91 -17.73
N LEU A 294 4.50 -19.23 -18.80
CA LEU A 294 5.26 -17.98 -18.72
C LEU A 294 4.48 -16.79 -19.29
N THR A 295 4.03 -16.89 -20.54
CA THR A 295 3.43 -15.76 -21.27
C THR A 295 2.04 -16.06 -21.82
N THR A 296 1.61 -17.30 -21.83
CA THR A 296 0.34 -17.73 -22.46
C THR A 296 -0.49 -18.57 -21.49
N TRP A 297 -1.66 -18.08 -21.14
CA TRP A 297 -2.64 -18.74 -20.27
C TRP A 297 -4.06 -18.36 -20.67
N LEU A 298 -5.03 -19.09 -20.14
CA LEU A 298 -6.44 -18.73 -20.19
C LEU A 298 -6.81 -18.09 -18.85
N GLU A 299 -7.41 -16.94 -18.91
CA GLU A 299 -7.96 -16.28 -17.74
C GLU A 299 -9.42 -16.69 -17.56
N CYS A 300 -9.75 -17.19 -16.40
CA CYS A 300 -11.08 -17.63 -16.01
C CYS A 300 -11.49 -16.94 -14.71
N VAL A 301 -12.77 -17.01 -14.40
CA VAL A 301 -13.33 -16.47 -13.15
C VAL A 301 -13.87 -17.61 -12.31
N HIS A 302 -13.55 -17.59 -11.03
CA HIS A 302 -14.16 -18.43 -10.01
C HIS A 302 -14.93 -17.56 -9.04
N PHE A 303 -16.21 -17.83 -8.87
CA PHE A 303 -17.03 -17.13 -7.89
C PHE A 303 -16.91 -17.82 -6.53
N ILE A 304 -16.15 -17.20 -5.62
CA ILE A 304 -15.99 -17.74 -4.28
C ILE A 304 -17.03 -17.18 -3.33
N SER A 305 -17.58 -18.06 -2.48
CA SER A 305 -18.41 -17.64 -1.36
C SER A 305 -17.54 -17.23 -0.20
N LEU A 306 -17.71 -16.01 0.25
CA LEU A 306 -16.98 -15.50 1.41
C LEU A 306 -17.53 -16.13 2.69
N ARG A 307 -16.68 -16.27 3.71
CA ARG A 307 -17.05 -16.88 4.98
C ARG A 307 -18.17 -16.07 5.65
N LYS A 308 -19.13 -16.75 6.27
CA LYS A 308 -20.26 -16.12 6.96
C LYS A 308 -19.84 -15.16 8.09
N ASP A 309 -18.63 -15.33 8.61
CA ASP A 309 -18.07 -14.55 9.73
C ASP A 309 -17.40 -13.26 9.26
N MET A 310 -17.25 -13.07 7.95
CA MET A 310 -16.62 -11.88 7.39
C MET A 310 -17.63 -10.74 7.34
N ARG A 311 -17.27 -9.59 7.91
CA ARG A 311 -18.11 -8.38 7.84
C ARG A 311 -18.06 -7.80 6.43
N MET A 312 -19.21 -7.86 5.76
CA MET A 312 -19.45 -7.29 4.43
C MET A 312 -20.75 -6.51 4.41
N ARG A 313 -20.82 -5.48 3.58
CA ARG A 313 -22.05 -4.69 3.39
C ARG A 313 -22.95 -5.22 2.26
N SER A 314 -22.41 -6.01 1.35
CA SER A 314 -23.15 -6.53 0.18
C SER A 314 -22.73 -7.96 -0.18
N SER A 315 -22.85 -8.51 -1.25
CA SER A 315 -22.80 -9.87 -1.76
C SER A 315 -21.91 -10.88 -1.00
N LEU A 316 -22.43 -12.12 -0.87
CA LEU A 316 -21.73 -13.25 -0.26
C LEU A 316 -20.71 -13.92 -1.19
N THR A 317 -20.68 -13.54 -2.47
CA THR A 317 -19.80 -14.12 -3.49
C THR A 317 -19.01 -13.03 -4.22
N VAL A 318 -17.73 -13.30 -4.48
CA VAL A 318 -16.85 -12.40 -5.25
C VAL A 318 -16.16 -13.14 -6.38
N PRO A 319 -15.93 -12.50 -7.54
CA PRO A 319 -15.18 -13.08 -8.64
C PRO A 319 -13.68 -13.06 -8.33
N VAL A 320 -13.01 -14.21 -8.46
CA VAL A 320 -11.57 -14.36 -8.30
C VAL A 320 -10.98 -14.86 -9.62
N ARG A 321 -9.87 -14.27 -10.03
CA ARG A 321 -9.11 -14.69 -11.22
C ARG A 321 -8.57 -16.09 -11.04
N VAL A 322 -8.70 -16.91 -12.08
CA VAL A 322 -8.14 -18.24 -12.17
C VAL A 322 -7.38 -18.36 -13.48
N LEU A 323 -6.16 -18.87 -13.41
CA LEU A 323 -5.31 -19.04 -14.58
C LEU A 323 -5.19 -20.52 -14.95
N LEU A 324 -5.45 -20.85 -16.22
CA LEU A 324 -5.34 -22.19 -16.76
C LEU A 324 -4.31 -22.23 -17.89
N CYS A 325 -3.52 -23.30 -17.97
CA CYS A 325 -2.44 -23.41 -18.96
C CYS A 325 -2.94 -23.68 -20.40
N SER A 326 -4.18 -24.15 -20.57
CA SER A 326 -4.71 -24.55 -21.88
C SER A 326 -6.21 -24.79 -21.88
N TYR A 327 -6.84 -24.81 -23.05
CA TYR A 327 -8.22 -25.23 -23.25
C TYR A 327 -8.47 -26.68 -22.82
N LYS A 328 -7.46 -27.57 -22.89
CA LYS A 328 -7.58 -28.94 -22.38
C LYS A 328 -7.88 -28.95 -20.88
N CYS A 329 -7.33 -28.01 -20.11
CA CYS A 329 -7.67 -27.85 -18.70
C CYS A 329 -9.05 -27.22 -18.52
N PHE A 330 -9.40 -26.23 -19.33
CA PHE A 330 -10.72 -25.56 -19.24
C PHE A 330 -11.88 -26.53 -19.58
N ASN A 331 -11.69 -27.44 -20.56
CA ASN A 331 -12.71 -28.41 -20.96
C ASN A 331 -12.74 -29.67 -20.08
N ARG A 332 -11.98 -29.68 -18.97
CA ARG A 332 -12.01 -30.81 -18.02
C ARG A 332 -13.27 -30.69 -17.15
N ASP A 333 -13.93 -31.82 -16.91
CA ASP A 333 -15.05 -31.88 -15.99
C ASP A 333 -14.61 -31.67 -14.53
N GLY A 334 -15.54 -31.20 -13.68
CA GLY A 334 -15.36 -31.16 -12.24
C GLY A 334 -14.86 -29.81 -11.69
N HIS A 335 -14.82 -28.74 -12.48
CA HIS A 335 -14.56 -27.39 -11.99
C HIS A 335 -15.73 -26.45 -12.26
N SER A 336 -15.80 -25.34 -11.50
CA SER A 336 -16.83 -24.30 -11.60
C SER A 336 -16.27 -22.97 -12.14
N TYR A 337 -15.27 -23.02 -13.05
CA TYR A 337 -14.65 -21.83 -13.63
C TYR A 337 -15.43 -21.37 -14.86
N TYR A 338 -15.66 -20.07 -14.94
CA TYR A 338 -16.29 -19.41 -16.08
C TYR A 338 -15.22 -18.79 -16.96
N GLY A 339 -15.31 -19.00 -18.28
CA GLY A 339 -14.38 -18.41 -19.21
C GLY A 339 -14.62 -16.93 -19.37
N VAL A 340 -13.61 -16.13 -19.11
CA VAL A 340 -13.50 -14.74 -19.55
C VAL A 340 -12.29 -14.69 -20.45
N ALA A 341 -12.52 -14.52 -21.76
CA ALA A 341 -11.42 -14.31 -22.69
C ALA A 341 -10.89 -12.89 -22.48
N SER A 342 -9.84 -12.75 -21.68
CA SER A 342 -9.00 -11.57 -21.70
C SER A 342 -7.58 -12.00 -22.07
N ARG A 343 -6.97 -11.23 -22.93
CA ARG A 343 -5.55 -11.37 -23.32
C ARG A 343 -4.70 -10.51 -22.40
#